data_e5a760f27a16529a250d5e313d8a626b
#
_entry.id   e5a760f27a16529a250d5e313d8a626b
#
_cell.length_a   1.000
_cell.length_b   1.000
_cell.length_c   1.000
_cell.angle_alpha   90.00
_cell.angle_beta   90.00
_cell.angle_gamma   90.00
#
_symmetry.space_group_name_H-M   'P 1'
#
loop_
_entity.id
_entity.type
_entity.pdbx_description
1 polymer ?
#
loop_
_entity_poly.entity_id
_entity_poly.type
_entity_poly.pdbx_seq_one_letter_code
_entity_poly.pdbx_strand_id
1 'polypeptide(L)'
;MIRAALLAAALAPIAALADSPMQAGQWESTVSVARPGRVPLISTDSDCVTQKDIDDGSKSLPKPGDACELANVATEDGRTTYDFACRDEDVVRTGRANFLIEATRYEGKLEVTSRKGTGPEIATTMLWTARRVGECK
;
A
#
# COMPACT_ATOMS: atom_id res chain seq x y z
N MET A 1 25.02 42.85 32.87
CA MET A 1 24.16 41.68 33.15
C MET A 1 23.68 41.13 31.82
N ILE A 2 24.31 40.07 31.32
CA ILE A 2 23.98 39.46 30.04
C ILE A 2 23.09 38.23 30.33
N ARG A 3 21.83 38.28 29.92
CA ARG A 3 20.90 37.14 30.00
C ARG A 3 21.07 36.27 28.79
N ALA A 4 21.68 35.10 28.98
CA ALA A 4 21.75 34.05 27.96
C ALA A 4 20.38 33.38 27.85
N ALA A 5 19.73 33.53 26.70
CA ALA A 5 18.51 32.81 26.37
C ALA A 5 18.90 31.41 25.81
N LEU A 6 18.60 30.37 26.56
CA LEU A 6 18.71 28.98 26.09
C LEU A 6 17.53 28.69 25.13
N LEU A 7 17.83 28.56 23.84
CA LEU A 7 16.90 27.96 22.88
C LEU A 7 16.87 26.46 23.09
N ALA A 8 15.78 25.94 23.64
CA ALA A 8 15.49 24.52 23.67
C ALA A 8 14.98 24.11 22.28
N ALA A 9 15.82 23.41 21.50
CA ALA A 9 15.40 22.78 20.27
C ALA A 9 14.51 21.56 20.61
N ALA A 10 13.23 21.67 20.33
CA ALA A 10 12.29 20.56 20.43
C ALA A 10 12.57 19.58 19.28
N LEU A 11 13.20 18.44 19.59
CA LEU A 11 13.26 17.30 18.68
C LEU A 11 11.84 16.73 18.57
N ALA A 12 11.17 16.95 17.42
CA ALA A 12 9.96 16.24 17.10
C ALA A 12 10.29 14.74 16.96
N PRO A 13 9.52 13.84 17.60
CA PRO A 13 9.72 12.42 17.40
C PRO A 13 9.42 12.09 15.94
N ILE A 14 10.43 11.52 15.23
CA ILE A 14 10.21 10.87 13.95
C ILE A 14 9.28 9.71 14.28
N ALA A 15 8.01 9.78 13.82
CA ALA A 15 7.09 8.68 13.93
C ALA A 15 7.74 7.48 13.21
N ALA A 16 8.22 6.51 13.97
CA ALA A 16 8.68 5.26 13.42
C ALA A 16 7.50 4.67 12.65
N LEU A 17 7.68 4.42 11.35
CA LEU A 17 6.74 3.64 10.56
C LEU A 17 6.53 2.34 11.35
N ALA A 18 5.30 2.09 11.81
CA ALA A 18 4.99 0.90 12.56
C ALA A 18 5.43 -0.31 11.73
N ASP A 19 6.26 -1.18 12.31
CA ASP A 19 6.73 -2.38 11.64
C ASP A 19 5.52 -3.18 11.13
N SER A 20 5.57 -3.62 9.87
CA SER A 20 4.50 -4.43 9.30
C SER A 20 4.38 -5.72 10.08
N PRO A 21 3.17 -6.15 10.50
CA PRO A 21 2.98 -7.41 11.19
C PRO A 21 3.19 -8.65 10.30
N MET A 22 3.36 -8.47 8.98
CA MET A 22 3.50 -9.56 8.03
C MET A 22 4.72 -10.44 8.33
N GLN A 23 4.54 -11.74 8.15
CA GLN A 23 5.63 -12.73 8.20
C GLN A 23 6.19 -12.98 6.81
N ALA A 24 7.51 -13.11 6.71
CA ALA A 24 8.18 -13.55 5.49
C ALA A 24 7.73 -14.97 5.07
N GLY A 25 7.70 -15.24 3.78
CA GLY A 25 7.32 -16.53 3.25
C GLY A 25 6.69 -16.43 1.87
N GLN A 26 6.15 -17.57 1.43
CA GLN A 26 5.38 -17.65 0.19
C GLN A 26 3.95 -17.17 0.44
N TRP A 27 3.50 -16.23 -0.37
CA TRP A 27 2.19 -15.64 -0.29
C TRP A 27 1.39 -15.90 -1.57
N GLU A 28 0.11 -16.19 -1.43
CA GLU A 28 -0.86 -16.23 -2.51
C GLU A 28 -1.82 -15.07 -2.37
N SER A 29 -2.00 -14.30 -3.45
CA SER A 29 -2.92 -13.18 -3.50
C SER A 29 -3.97 -13.37 -4.59
N THR A 30 -5.18 -12.89 -4.32
CA THR A 30 -6.26 -12.79 -5.29
C THR A 30 -6.73 -11.35 -5.37
N VAL A 31 -6.81 -10.83 -6.58
CA VAL A 31 -7.25 -9.47 -6.87
C VAL A 31 -8.48 -9.53 -7.75
N SER A 32 -9.57 -8.89 -7.33
CA SER A 32 -10.77 -8.66 -8.12
C SER A 32 -10.82 -7.20 -8.54
N VAL A 33 -10.83 -6.95 -9.84
CA VAL A 33 -10.87 -5.59 -10.42
C VAL A 33 -12.26 -5.33 -10.97
N ALA A 34 -13.00 -4.43 -10.32
CA ALA A 34 -14.34 -4.04 -10.73
C ALA A 34 -14.33 -2.66 -11.41
N ARG A 35 -14.97 -2.57 -12.55
CA ARG A 35 -15.21 -1.33 -13.30
C ARG A 35 -16.72 -1.16 -13.56
N PRO A 36 -17.23 0.09 -13.59
CA PRO A 36 -18.64 0.33 -13.90
C PRO A 36 -19.06 -0.33 -15.23
N GLY A 37 -20.17 -1.08 -15.21
CA GLY A 37 -20.74 -1.72 -16.38
C GLY A 37 -19.93 -2.88 -16.98
N ARG A 38 -18.96 -3.42 -16.24
CA ARG A 38 -18.11 -4.54 -16.66
C ARG A 38 -18.16 -5.69 -15.65
N VAL A 39 -18.01 -6.91 -16.16
CA VAL A 39 -17.79 -8.09 -15.30
C VAL A 39 -16.43 -7.93 -14.60
N PRO A 40 -16.34 -8.19 -13.29
CA PRO A 40 -15.07 -8.13 -12.59
C PRO A 40 -14.04 -9.11 -13.16
N LEU A 41 -12.79 -8.65 -13.27
CA LEU A 41 -11.65 -9.49 -13.61
C LEU A 41 -11.01 -10.00 -12.31
N ILE A 42 -10.78 -11.30 -12.22
CA ILE A 42 -10.15 -11.94 -11.07
C ILE A 42 -8.81 -12.52 -11.51
N SER A 43 -7.76 -12.20 -10.78
CA SER A 43 -6.42 -12.77 -10.95
C SER A 43 -5.88 -13.30 -9.65
N THR A 44 -5.10 -14.37 -9.70
CA THR A 44 -4.39 -14.93 -8.56
C THR A 44 -2.90 -14.98 -8.88
N ASP A 45 -2.08 -14.60 -7.93
CA ASP A 45 -0.64 -14.57 -8.05
C ASP A 45 0.03 -15.18 -6.83
N SER A 46 1.27 -15.62 -6.97
CA SER A 46 2.07 -16.20 -5.91
C SER A 46 3.44 -15.55 -5.89
N ASP A 47 3.84 -15.03 -4.75
CA ASP A 47 5.10 -14.30 -4.59
C ASP A 47 5.83 -14.69 -3.30
N CYS A 48 7.15 -14.71 -3.36
CA CYS A 48 7.99 -14.84 -2.18
C CYS A 48 8.21 -13.44 -1.57
N VAL A 49 7.76 -13.25 -0.36
CA VAL A 49 8.01 -12.04 0.43
C VAL A 49 9.11 -12.32 1.42
N THR A 50 10.25 -11.67 1.25
CA THR A 50 11.41 -11.83 2.14
C THR A 50 11.30 -10.88 3.34
N GLN A 51 12.07 -11.15 4.40
CA GLN A 51 12.14 -10.22 5.53
C GLN A 51 12.67 -8.84 5.09
N LYS A 52 13.60 -8.79 4.14
CA LYS A 52 14.09 -7.55 3.55
C LYS A 52 12.98 -6.76 2.87
N ASP A 53 12.10 -7.41 2.11
CA ASP A 53 10.96 -6.76 1.44
C ASP A 53 9.98 -6.14 2.45
N ILE A 54 9.81 -6.78 3.60
CA ILE A 54 8.99 -6.28 4.70
C ILE A 54 9.68 -5.08 5.36
N ASP A 55 10.96 -5.19 5.69
CA ASP A 55 11.72 -4.17 6.40
C ASP A 55 11.89 -2.90 5.58
N ASP A 56 12.09 -3.01 4.27
CA ASP A 56 12.19 -1.85 3.37
C ASP A 56 10.84 -1.34 2.84
N GLY A 57 9.75 -2.03 3.16
CA GLY A 57 8.39 -1.65 2.77
C GLY A 57 8.04 -1.94 1.31
N SER A 58 8.91 -2.59 0.54
CA SER A 58 8.70 -2.81 -0.90
C SER A 58 7.50 -3.69 -1.23
N LYS A 59 7.19 -4.67 -0.37
CA LYS A 59 6.07 -5.60 -0.52
C LYS A 59 5.10 -5.61 0.65
N SER A 60 5.24 -4.72 1.61
CA SER A 60 4.38 -4.68 2.80
C SER A 60 3.04 -3.98 2.59
N LEU A 61 2.92 -3.19 1.53
CA LEU A 61 1.68 -2.47 1.18
C LEU A 61 1.31 -2.73 -0.28
N PRO A 62 0.10 -3.24 -0.54
CA PRO A 62 -0.39 -3.47 -1.90
C PRO A 62 -0.45 -2.18 -2.72
N LYS A 63 0.00 -2.25 -3.97
CA LYS A 63 0.02 -1.13 -4.92
C LYS A 63 -0.55 -1.57 -6.27
N PRO A 64 -1.22 -0.68 -7.02
CA PRO A 64 -1.76 -1.03 -8.34
C PRO A 64 -0.69 -1.12 -9.44
N GLY A 65 0.59 -0.96 -9.10
CA GLY A 65 1.74 -1.03 -10.00
C GLY A 65 3.03 -0.64 -9.29
N ASP A 66 4.17 -0.77 -9.96
CA ASP A 66 5.50 -0.53 -9.37
C ASP A 66 5.86 0.97 -9.31
N ALA A 67 5.39 1.75 -10.28
CA ALA A 67 5.68 3.20 -10.38
C ALA A 67 4.71 4.04 -9.53
N CYS A 68 4.55 3.68 -8.24
CA CYS A 68 3.65 4.35 -7.32
C CYS A 68 4.39 5.00 -6.16
N GLU A 69 4.00 6.21 -5.83
CA GLU A 69 4.38 6.89 -4.59
C GLU A 69 3.24 6.77 -3.59
N LEU A 70 3.57 6.47 -2.34
CA LEU A 70 2.62 6.38 -1.24
C LEU A 70 2.72 7.63 -0.36
N ALA A 71 1.58 8.08 0.13
CA ALA A 71 1.46 9.22 1.03
C ALA A 71 0.39 8.98 2.10
N ASN A 72 0.45 9.75 3.18
CA ASN A 72 -0.54 9.72 4.26
C ASN A 72 -0.77 8.31 4.82
N VAL A 73 0.30 7.54 4.97
CA VAL A 73 0.25 6.19 5.55
C VAL A 73 -0.09 6.30 7.03
N ALA A 74 -1.17 5.66 7.43
CA ALA A 74 -1.61 5.61 8.83
C ALA A 74 -2.08 4.19 9.17
N THR A 75 -1.74 3.73 10.36
CA THR A 75 -2.20 2.43 10.90
C THR A 75 -2.91 2.67 12.21
N GLU A 76 -4.13 2.18 12.30
CA GLU A 76 -4.97 2.25 13.48
C GLU A 76 -5.78 0.95 13.60
N ASP A 77 -5.74 0.31 14.77
CA ASP A 77 -6.44 -0.94 15.05
C ASP A 77 -6.17 -2.07 14.02
N GLY A 78 -4.91 -2.20 13.58
CA GLY A 78 -4.49 -3.19 12.58
C GLY A 78 -4.88 -2.85 11.15
N ARG A 79 -5.56 -1.73 10.94
CA ARG A 79 -5.98 -1.25 9.62
C ARG A 79 -5.05 -0.17 9.13
N THR A 80 -4.48 -0.38 7.95
CA THR A 80 -3.59 0.59 7.31
C THR A 80 -4.32 1.26 6.15
N THR A 81 -4.30 2.59 6.16
CA THR A 81 -4.81 3.43 5.07
C THR A 81 -3.67 4.25 4.48
N TYR A 82 -3.70 4.47 3.19
CA TYR A 82 -2.74 5.33 2.49
C TYR A 82 -3.31 5.84 1.18
N ASP A 83 -2.77 6.95 0.72
CA ASP A 83 -3.00 7.47 -0.61
C ASP A 83 -1.87 7.00 -1.53
N PHE A 84 -2.14 6.83 -2.80
CA PHE A 84 -1.14 6.49 -3.81
C PHE A 84 -1.31 7.31 -5.07
N ALA A 85 -0.20 7.56 -5.74
CA ALA A 85 -0.13 8.16 -7.05
C ALA A 85 0.88 7.38 -7.90
N CYS A 86 0.44 6.88 -9.04
CA CYS A 86 1.24 6.11 -9.96
C CYS A 86 1.26 6.80 -11.32
N ARG A 87 2.42 6.87 -11.93
CA ARG A 87 2.57 7.41 -13.29
C ARG A 87 3.33 6.42 -14.13
N ASP A 88 2.73 6.04 -15.25
CA ASP A 88 3.31 5.16 -16.23
C ASP A 88 3.04 5.74 -17.63
N GLU A 89 4.08 6.24 -18.28
CA GLU A 89 3.99 6.98 -19.56
C GLU A 89 2.92 8.09 -19.48
N ASP A 90 1.84 7.95 -20.25
CA ASP A 90 0.72 8.89 -20.31
C ASP A 90 -0.47 8.51 -19.40
N VAL A 91 -0.34 7.44 -18.61
CA VAL A 91 -1.38 6.99 -17.68
C VAL A 91 -1.06 7.47 -16.27
N VAL A 92 -2.00 8.16 -15.67
CA VAL A 92 -1.95 8.59 -14.25
C VAL A 92 -3.03 7.84 -13.48
N ARG A 93 -2.64 7.20 -12.36
CA ARG A 93 -3.54 6.55 -11.42
C ARG A 93 -3.36 7.17 -10.05
N THR A 94 -4.44 7.53 -9.42
CA THR A 94 -4.45 8.03 -8.04
C THR A 94 -5.53 7.31 -7.26
N GLY A 95 -5.41 7.26 -5.97
CA GLY A 95 -6.47 6.70 -5.16
C GLY A 95 -6.10 6.52 -3.70
N ARG A 96 -6.93 5.74 -3.03
CA ARG A 96 -6.81 5.45 -1.62
C ARG A 96 -6.92 3.94 -1.38
N ALA A 97 -6.09 3.45 -0.48
CA ALA A 97 -6.07 2.08 -0.03
C ALA A 97 -6.54 1.98 1.42
N ASN A 98 -7.16 0.86 1.75
CA ASN A 98 -7.58 0.50 3.10
C ASN A 98 -7.44 -1.00 3.26
N PHE A 99 -6.49 -1.44 4.10
CA PHE A 99 -6.15 -2.84 4.32
C PHE A 99 -6.13 -3.20 5.79
N LEU A 100 -6.68 -4.35 6.12
CA LEU A 100 -6.41 -5.05 7.37
C LEU A 100 -5.22 -5.99 7.13
N ILE A 101 -4.10 -5.75 7.82
CA ILE A 101 -2.86 -6.50 7.62
C ILE A 101 -2.55 -7.27 8.91
N GLU A 102 -2.42 -8.58 8.81
CA GLU A 102 -2.11 -9.50 9.88
C GLU A 102 -0.84 -10.31 9.55
N ALA A 103 -0.36 -11.11 10.48
CA ALA A 103 0.89 -11.85 10.33
C ALA A 103 0.88 -12.82 9.12
N THR A 104 -0.25 -13.47 8.84
CA THR A 104 -0.36 -14.52 7.82
C THR A 104 -1.43 -14.27 6.76
N ARG A 105 -2.11 -13.14 6.82
CA ARG A 105 -3.11 -12.73 5.82
C ARG A 105 -3.25 -11.22 5.78
N TYR A 106 -3.72 -10.72 4.66
CA TYR A 106 -4.26 -9.36 4.57
C TYR A 106 -5.46 -9.32 3.61
N GLU A 107 -6.32 -8.35 3.83
CA GLU A 107 -7.46 -8.08 2.96
C GLU A 107 -7.78 -6.59 2.94
N GLY A 108 -8.31 -6.11 1.85
CA GLY A 108 -8.68 -4.72 1.73
C GLY A 108 -9.06 -4.32 0.32
N LYS A 109 -9.12 -3.01 0.12
CA LYS A 109 -9.50 -2.43 -1.16
C LYS A 109 -8.62 -1.24 -1.54
N LEU A 110 -8.47 -1.05 -2.84
CA LEU A 110 -8.00 0.18 -3.45
C LEU A 110 -9.14 0.79 -4.27
N GLU A 111 -9.39 2.06 -4.06
CA GLU A 111 -10.25 2.88 -4.92
C GLU A 111 -9.35 3.69 -5.83
N VAL A 112 -9.39 3.39 -7.13
CA VAL A 112 -8.45 3.90 -8.13
C VAL A 112 -9.19 4.76 -9.14
N THR A 113 -8.68 5.95 -9.39
CA THR A 113 -9.06 6.78 -10.53
C THR A 113 -7.89 6.79 -11.52
N SER A 114 -8.15 6.41 -12.75
CA SER A 114 -7.14 6.40 -13.82
C SER A 114 -7.55 7.29 -14.98
N ARG A 115 -6.55 7.94 -15.59
CA ARG A 115 -6.71 8.76 -16.79
C ARG A 115 -5.53 8.55 -17.71
N LYS A 116 -5.83 8.34 -19.00
CA LYS A 116 -4.83 8.30 -20.07
C LYS A 116 -4.83 9.62 -20.82
N GLY A 117 -3.69 10.32 -20.80
CA GLY A 117 -3.54 11.63 -21.46
C GLY A 117 -4.59 12.63 -20.99
N THR A 118 -5.34 13.20 -21.92
CA THR A 118 -6.47 14.12 -21.67
C THR A 118 -7.84 13.43 -21.72
N GLY A 119 -7.87 12.10 -21.77
CA GLY A 119 -9.09 11.30 -21.80
C GLY A 119 -9.92 11.36 -20.53
N PRO A 120 -11.06 10.67 -20.49
CA PRO A 120 -11.92 10.63 -19.32
C PRO A 120 -11.27 9.87 -18.15
N GLU A 121 -11.67 10.23 -16.95
CA GLU A 121 -11.33 9.47 -15.74
C GLU A 121 -12.16 8.19 -15.65
N ILE A 122 -11.51 7.10 -15.26
CA ILE A 122 -12.13 5.80 -15.04
C ILE A 122 -11.95 5.42 -13.58
N ALA A 123 -13.06 5.23 -12.86
CA ALA A 123 -13.08 4.72 -11.52
C ALA A 123 -13.01 3.19 -11.53
N THR A 124 -12.14 2.63 -10.70
CA THR A 124 -11.94 1.19 -10.55
C THR A 124 -11.83 0.86 -9.07
N THR A 125 -12.49 -0.19 -8.62
CA THR A 125 -12.32 -0.74 -7.29
C THR A 125 -11.57 -2.07 -7.40
N MET A 126 -10.47 -2.20 -6.67
CA MET A 126 -9.71 -3.43 -6.54
C MET A 126 -9.93 -4.01 -5.15
N LEU A 127 -10.46 -5.22 -5.08
CA LEU A 127 -10.56 -5.99 -3.84
C LEU A 127 -9.39 -6.98 -3.81
N TRP A 128 -8.68 -6.99 -2.70
CA TRP A 128 -7.46 -7.76 -2.55
C TRP A 128 -7.50 -8.62 -1.31
N THR A 129 -7.20 -9.90 -1.48
CA THR A 129 -7.00 -10.84 -0.38
C THR A 129 -5.69 -11.57 -0.58
N ALA A 130 -4.96 -11.84 0.49
CA ALA A 130 -3.75 -12.64 0.43
C ALA A 130 -3.56 -13.46 1.70
N ARG A 131 -2.85 -14.57 1.57
CA ARG A 131 -2.50 -15.46 2.68
C ARG A 131 -1.08 -16.00 2.50
N ARG A 132 -0.40 -16.17 3.61
CA ARG A 132 0.86 -16.89 3.65
C ARG A 132 0.60 -18.39 3.56
N VAL A 133 1.29 -19.07 2.65
CA VAL A 133 1.09 -20.52 2.40
C VAL A 133 2.28 -21.38 2.82
N GLY A 134 3.37 -20.78 3.26
CA GLY A 134 4.55 -21.50 3.74
C GLY A 134 5.83 -20.68 3.62
N GLU A 135 6.95 -21.34 3.67
CA GLU A 135 8.25 -20.74 3.41
C GLU A 135 8.45 -20.51 1.90
N CYS A 136 9.31 -19.56 1.53
CA CYS A 136 9.73 -19.37 0.14
C CYS A 136 10.40 -20.64 -0.41
N LYS A 137 10.10 -20.97 -1.64
CA LYS A 137 10.69 -22.13 -2.34
C LYS A 137 11.98 -21.73 -3.04
#